data_4f7d01f0208504723b3594123ea4941f
#
_entry.id   4f7d01f0208504723b3594123ea4941f
#
_cell.length_a   1.000
_cell.length_b   1.000
_cell.length_c   1.000
_cell.angle_alpha   90.00
_cell.angle_beta   90.00
_cell.angle_gamma   90.00
#
_symmetry.space_group_name_H-M   'P 1'
#
loop_
_entity.id
_entity.type
_entity.pdbx_description
1 polymer ?
#
loop_
_entity_poly.entity_id
_entity_poly.type
_entity_poly.pdbx_seq_one_letter_code
_entity_poly.pdbx_strand_id
1 'polypeptide(L)'
;MLLWFFVDQPHFFIAFSKIVIYTLRQRNGKGCGVMLKIDRQTAIEQELAKNGSVLIPALSQLLQCSEETIRRDLRELEAGGKLTRTHGGAYLMEKYDKSYPTKLRKIYFQDVKSQMARCAFQYVKENDVLMLDSSTTCLELARLLVEEKYNVTVITNSLLICELCSERLSNINLVCLGGTFRRRTSSFTGYHTTDILAGYHADKAFISCPKITPEQGMSDNHLNEAKVREGMLLHAQERILLMDHTKFGPSANVIFGSLDLIDRIITDQPLDGHWTAVQSRTGLQIEYCS
;
A
#
# COMPACT_ATOMS: atom_id res chain seq x y z
N MET A 1 -5.60 -21.02 -37.55
CA MET A 1 -5.99 -21.67 -36.29
C MET A 1 -4.74 -22.06 -35.49
N LEU A 2 -3.83 -21.09 -35.23
CA LEU A 2 -2.54 -21.33 -34.53
C LEU A 2 -2.07 -20.08 -33.73
N LEU A 3 -2.97 -19.15 -33.34
CA LEU A 3 -2.63 -17.89 -32.67
C LEU A 3 -3.22 -17.76 -31.27
N TRP A 4 -3.75 -18.84 -30.66
CA TRP A 4 -4.48 -18.79 -29.38
C TRP A 4 -3.77 -19.50 -28.21
N PHE A 5 -2.52 -19.97 -28.38
CA PHE A 5 -1.84 -20.79 -27.35
C PHE A 5 -0.67 -20.13 -26.61
N PHE A 6 -0.46 -18.80 -26.75
CA PHE A 6 0.72 -18.13 -26.15
C PHE A 6 0.41 -16.95 -25.24
N VAL A 7 -0.76 -16.90 -24.58
CA VAL A 7 -1.15 -15.73 -23.77
C VAL A 7 -0.73 -15.82 -22.29
N ASP A 8 -0.25 -16.96 -21.79
CA ASP A 8 -0.04 -17.21 -20.35
C ASP A 8 1.43 -17.42 -19.92
N GLN A 9 2.38 -16.65 -20.47
CA GLN A 9 3.76 -16.68 -19.97
C GLN A 9 4.21 -15.26 -19.58
N PRO A 10 4.55 -15.00 -18.32
CA PRO A 10 5.05 -13.69 -17.85
C PRO A 10 6.33 -13.24 -18.55
N HIS A 11 7.11 -14.16 -19.11
CA HIS A 11 8.30 -13.86 -19.91
C HIS A 11 8.00 -13.25 -21.29
N PHE A 12 6.79 -13.45 -21.84
CA PHE A 12 6.41 -12.90 -23.14
C PHE A 12 6.16 -11.39 -23.07
N PHE A 13 5.64 -10.88 -21.93
CA PHE A 13 5.40 -9.45 -21.72
C PHE A 13 6.69 -8.65 -21.51
N ILE A 14 7.70 -9.23 -20.87
CA ILE A 14 9.04 -8.62 -20.75
C ILE A 14 9.72 -8.55 -22.12
N ALA A 15 9.54 -9.58 -22.96
CA ALA A 15 10.05 -9.59 -24.32
C ALA A 15 9.36 -8.53 -25.19
N PHE A 16 8.05 -8.32 -25.05
CA PHE A 16 7.30 -7.35 -25.87
C PHE A 16 7.67 -5.89 -25.53
N SER A 17 7.85 -5.55 -24.26
CA SER A 17 8.34 -4.22 -23.87
C SER A 17 9.78 -3.99 -24.32
N LYS A 18 10.65 -5.01 -24.27
CA LYS A 18 12.00 -4.97 -24.85
C LYS A 18 11.98 -4.82 -26.38
N ILE A 19 11.01 -5.45 -27.07
CA ILE A 19 10.85 -5.35 -28.54
C ILE A 19 10.37 -3.94 -28.92
N VAL A 20 9.44 -3.32 -28.19
CA VAL A 20 8.98 -1.94 -28.47
C VAL A 20 10.14 -0.94 -28.26
N ILE A 21 10.90 -1.09 -27.19
CA ILE A 21 12.10 -0.27 -26.93
C ILE A 21 13.18 -0.54 -27.98
N TYR A 22 13.36 -1.79 -28.39
CA TYR A 22 14.29 -2.16 -29.45
C TYR A 22 13.86 -1.61 -30.83
N THR A 23 12.56 -1.60 -31.13
CA THR A 23 12.01 -1.03 -32.38
C THR A 23 12.11 0.49 -32.42
N LEU A 24 11.94 1.17 -31.27
CA LEU A 24 12.19 2.60 -31.13
C LEU A 24 13.69 2.93 -31.28
N ARG A 25 14.60 2.04 -30.82
CA ARG A 25 16.04 2.14 -31.05
C ARG A 25 16.45 1.95 -32.51
N GLN A 26 15.80 1.02 -33.24
CA GLN A 26 16.09 0.75 -34.65
C GLN A 26 15.60 1.89 -35.58
N ARG A 27 14.56 2.62 -35.23
CA ARG A 27 14.09 3.80 -36.00
C ARG A 27 15.09 4.96 -36.04
N ASN A 28 15.98 5.07 -35.05
CA ASN A 28 16.99 6.12 -34.94
C ASN A 28 18.37 5.66 -35.38
N GLY A 29 18.48 4.94 -36.50
CA GLY A 29 19.70 4.38 -37.09
C GLY A 29 20.98 5.13 -36.72
N LYS A 30 21.84 4.49 -35.91
CA LYS A 30 23.25 4.62 -35.61
C LYS A 30 23.57 4.70 -34.13
N GLY A 31 24.36 3.74 -33.62
CA GLY A 31 25.24 3.88 -32.46
C GLY A 31 24.58 4.13 -31.09
N CYS A 32 25.13 3.62 -30.02
CA CYS A 32 24.79 3.86 -28.63
C CYS A 32 24.27 5.30 -28.32
N GLY A 33 23.05 5.63 -28.77
CA GLY A 33 22.46 6.96 -28.71
C GLY A 33 21.60 7.10 -27.46
N VAL A 34 21.81 8.16 -26.70
CA VAL A 34 20.95 8.61 -25.61
C VAL A 34 19.52 8.74 -26.15
N MET A 35 18.55 8.05 -25.54
CA MET A 35 17.12 8.13 -25.88
C MET A 35 16.67 9.60 -25.84
N LEU A 36 16.00 10.07 -26.91
CA LEU A 36 15.51 11.45 -26.97
C LEU A 36 14.51 11.70 -25.83
N LYS A 37 14.48 12.90 -25.30
CA LYS A 37 13.59 13.29 -24.21
C LYS A 37 12.12 12.97 -24.50
N ILE A 38 11.64 13.30 -25.71
CA ILE A 38 10.25 13.07 -26.13
C ILE A 38 9.93 11.56 -26.11
N ASP A 39 10.80 10.71 -26.65
CA ASP A 39 10.61 9.27 -26.68
C ASP A 39 10.60 8.69 -25.26
N ARG A 40 11.46 9.21 -24.38
CA ARG A 40 11.52 8.81 -22.99
C ARG A 40 10.27 9.21 -22.20
N GLN A 41 9.77 10.42 -22.37
CA GLN A 41 8.52 10.87 -21.77
C GLN A 41 7.32 10.08 -22.28
N THR A 42 7.26 9.76 -23.57
CA THR A 42 6.24 8.88 -24.15
C THR A 42 6.29 7.47 -23.54
N ALA A 43 7.48 6.90 -23.37
CA ALA A 43 7.64 5.60 -22.72
C ALA A 43 7.19 5.63 -21.25
N ILE A 44 7.47 6.70 -20.50
CA ILE A 44 6.99 6.91 -19.14
C ILE A 44 5.45 6.97 -19.11
N GLU A 45 4.82 7.71 -20.01
CA GLU A 45 3.35 7.81 -20.13
C GLU A 45 2.73 6.42 -20.43
N GLN A 46 3.35 5.63 -21.31
CA GLN A 46 2.89 4.28 -21.63
C GLN A 46 2.98 3.34 -20.43
N GLU A 47 4.09 3.38 -19.69
CA GLU A 47 4.24 2.59 -18.46
C GLU A 47 3.23 3.02 -17.37
N LEU A 48 2.97 4.32 -17.25
CA LEU A 48 1.93 4.86 -16.37
C LEU A 48 0.52 4.37 -16.77
N ALA A 49 0.17 4.46 -18.06
CA ALA A 49 -1.12 4.00 -18.57
C ALA A 49 -1.33 2.50 -18.32
N LYS A 50 -0.28 1.70 -18.48
CA LYS A 50 -0.31 0.25 -18.26
C LYS A 50 -0.41 -0.14 -16.79
N ASN A 51 0.37 0.51 -15.93
CA ASN A 51 0.57 0.11 -14.54
C ASN A 51 -0.16 0.99 -13.51
N GLY A 52 -0.68 2.15 -13.91
CA GLY A 52 -1.28 3.16 -13.04
C GLY A 52 -0.27 3.93 -12.19
N SER A 53 0.95 3.40 -12.03
CA SER A 53 2.06 4.03 -11.30
C SER A 53 3.40 3.52 -11.78
N VAL A 54 4.45 4.33 -11.58
CA VAL A 54 5.83 4.01 -11.94
C VAL A 54 6.79 4.39 -10.80
N LEU A 55 7.89 3.64 -10.69
CA LEU A 55 8.97 3.90 -9.75
C LEU A 55 10.18 4.48 -10.47
N ILE A 56 10.84 5.46 -9.86
CA ILE A 56 12.04 6.09 -10.43
C ILE A 56 13.15 5.06 -10.69
N PRO A 57 13.52 4.18 -9.75
CA PRO A 57 14.56 3.18 -10.01
C PRO A 57 14.20 2.23 -11.16
N ALA A 58 12.92 1.78 -11.22
CA ALA A 58 12.46 0.90 -12.28
C ALA A 58 12.50 1.57 -13.66
N LEU A 59 12.07 2.85 -13.75
CA LEU A 59 12.18 3.62 -14.99
C LEU A 59 13.65 3.87 -15.39
N SER A 60 14.52 4.18 -14.43
CA SER A 60 15.94 4.36 -14.65
C SER A 60 16.58 3.12 -15.30
N GLN A 61 16.27 1.94 -14.76
CA GLN A 61 16.73 0.67 -15.33
C GLN A 61 16.10 0.37 -16.71
N LEU A 62 14.79 0.57 -16.85
CA LEU A 62 14.05 0.30 -18.09
C LEU A 62 14.54 1.18 -19.24
N LEU A 63 14.73 2.48 -18.97
CA LEU A 63 15.06 3.50 -19.97
C LEU A 63 16.59 3.78 -20.07
N GLN A 64 17.41 3.08 -19.25
CA GLN A 64 18.85 3.18 -19.22
C GLN A 64 19.36 4.63 -19.10
N CYS A 65 18.79 5.38 -18.18
CA CYS A 65 19.21 6.75 -17.86
C CYS A 65 19.25 6.96 -16.34
N SER A 66 19.88 8.03 -15.88
CA SER A 66 20.00 8.31 -14.45
C SER A 66 18.65 8.61 -13.82
N GLU A 67 18.49 8.29 -12.53
CA GLU A 67 17.30 8.64 -11.76
C GLU A 67 17.01 10.15 -11.77
N GLU A 68 18.06 10.99 -11.79
CA GLU A 68 17.89 12.44 -11.86
C GLU A 68 17.27 12.87 -13.21
N THR A 69 17.63 12.19 -14.29
CA THR A 69 16.99 12.40 -15.60
C THR A 69 15.49 12.04 -15.53
N ILE A 70 15.17 10.89 -14.92
CA ILE A 70 13.76 10.49 -14.70
C ILE A 70 13.04 11.49 -13.82
N ARG A 71 13.63 11.97 -12.72
CA ARG A 71 13.02 12.99 -11.85
C ARG A 71 12.70 14.28 -12.61
N ARG A 72 13.56 14.69 -13.52
CA ARG A 72 13.33 15.87 -14.35
C ARG A 72 12.19 15.65 -15.35
N ASP A 73 12.16 14.51 -16.02
CA ASP A 73 11.07 14.17 -16.95
C ASP A 73 9.73 14.11 -16.24
N LEU A 74 9.66 13.47 -15.07
CA LEU A 74 8.44 13.41 -14.27
C LEU A 74 7.98 14.80 -13.81
N ARG A 75 8.92 15.73 -13.47
CA ARG A 75 8.56 17.13 -13.14
C ARG A 75 7.85 17.84 -14.30
N GLU A 76 8.35 17.66 -15.48
CA GLU A 76 7.78 18.28 -16.67
C GLU A 76 6.42 17.68 -17.05
N LEU A 77 6.28 16.36 -16.94
CA LEU A 77 4.99 15.68 -17.17
C LEU A 77 3.94 16.08 -16.14
N GLU A 78 4.33 16.30 -14.89
CA GLU A 78 3.46 16.82 -13.83
C GLU A 78 3.02 18.26 -14.10
N ALA A 79 3.95 19.11 -14.51
CA ALA A 79 3.65 20.50 -14.93
C ALA A 79 2.67 20.53 -16.12
N GLY A 80 2.71 19.52 -16.98
CA GLY A 80 1.75 19.30 -18.07
C GLY A 80 0.42 18.64 -17.63
N GLY A 81 0.20 18.39 -16.33
CA GLY A 81 -1.03 17.79 -15.80
C GLY A 81 -1.22 16.30 -16.13
N LYS A 82 -0.18 15.61 -16.61
CA LYS A 82 -0.28 14.22 -17.10
C LYS A 82 -0.16 13.17 -16.00
N LEU A 83 0.40 13.53 -14.86
CA LEU A 83 0.64 12.64 -13.73
C LEU A 83 0.75 13.42 -12.41
N THR A 84 0.78 12.69 -11.30
CA THR A 84 1.14 13.24 -9.98
C THR A 84 2.41 12.55 -9.51
N ARG A 85 3.44 13.36 -9.14
CA ARG A 85 4.69 12.83 -8.61
C ARG A 85 4.59 12.51 -7.13
N THR A 86 5.46 11.61 -6.72
CA THR A 86 5.77 11.30 -5.34
C THR A 86 7.28 11.29 -5.14
N HIS A 87 7.75 11.10 -3.92
CA HIS A 87 9.19 11.05 -3.63
C HIS A 87 9.90 9.92 -4.41
N GLY A 88 9.28 8.76 -4.57
CA GLY A 88 9.86 7.57 -5.22
C GLY A 88 9.38 7.28 -6.64
N GLY A 89 8.46 8.08 -7.21
CA GLY A 89 7.90 7.80 -8.52
C GLY A 89 6.77 8.74 -8.93
N ALA A 90 5.84 8.21 -9.73
CA ALA A 90 4.65 8.94 -10.17
C ALA A 90 3.45 8.00 -10.36
N TYR A 91 2.24 8.57 -10.38
CA TYR A 91 1.01 7.83 -10.62
C TYR A 91 -0.01 8.67 -11.37
N LEU A 92 -0.99 7.99 -12.00
CA LEU A 92 -2.17 8.64 -12.56
C LEU A 92 -3.20 8.87 -11.46
N MET A 93 -3.63 10.12 -11.28
CA MET A 93 -4.71 10.45 -10.37
C MET A 93 -6.04 10.07 -11.03
N GLU A 94 -6.77 9.15 -10.44
CA GLU A 94 -8.13 8.85 -10.88
C GLU A 94 -9.12 9.87 -10.35
N LYS A 95 -10.12 10.23 -11.14
CA LYS A 95 -11.10 11.25 -10.78
C LYS A 95 -11.84 10.95 -9.47
N TYR A 96 -12.07 9.66 -9.20
CA TYR A 96 -12.86 9.19 -8.05
C TYR A 96 -12.04 8.42 -6.99
N ASP A 97 -10.77 8.15 -7.24
CA ASP A 97 -9.90 7.44 -6.30
C ASP A 97 -8.58 8.19 -6.09
N LYS A 98 -8.50 8.88 -4.97
CA LYS A 98 -7.30 9.63 -4.55
C LYS A 98 -6.29 8.78 -3.75
N SER A 99 -6.52 7.48 -3.60
CA SER A 99 -5.60 6.59 -2.88
C SER A 99 -4.25 6.50 -3.58
N TYR A 100 -3.17 6.53 -2.82
CA TYR A 100 -1.83 6.26 -3.36
C TYR A 100 -1.69 4.77 -3.74
N PRO A 101 -1.20 4.44 -4.95
CA PRO A 101 -0.96 3.06 -5.34
C PRO A 101 -0.03 2.33 -4.38
N THR A 102 -0.36 1.07 -4.05
CA THR A 102 0.40 0.26 -3.09
C THR A 102 1.88 0.09 -3.49
N LYS A 103 2.17 -0.03 -4.79
CA LYS A 103 3.57 -0.11 -5.29
C LYS A 103 4.42 1.07 -4.83
N LEU A 104 3.86 2.28 -4.82
CA LEU A 104 4.54 3.47 -4.32
C LEU A 104 4.59 3.47 -2.79
N ARG A 105 3.49 3.12 -2.12
CA ARG A 105 3.42 3.07 -0.66
C ARG A 105 4.42 2.09 -0.04
N LYS A 106 4.75 0.99 -0.72
CA LYS A 106 5.77 0.02 -0.25
C LYS A 106 7.15 0.66 -0.04
N ILE A 107 7.53 1.59 -0.89
CA ILE A 107 8.86 2.23 -0.85
C ILE A 107 8.89 3.41 0.10
N TYR A 108 7.75 4.07 0.29
CA TYR A 108 7.63 5.23 1.16
C TYR A 108 7.82 4.83 2.61
N PHE A 109 8.78 5.48 3.29
CA PHE A 109 9.03 5.28 4.71
C PHE A 109 9.15 3.80 5.11
N GLN A 110 9.86 2.99 4.29
CA GLN A 110 9.97 1.56 4.56
C GLN A 110 10.61 1.28 5.92
N ASP A 111 11.69 2.01 6.25
CA ASP A 111 12.38 1.87 7.55
C ASP A 111 11.44 2.22 8.71
N VAL A 112 10.67 3.31 8.59
CA VAL A 112 9.67 3.72 9.59
C VAL A 112 8.60 2.65 9.77
N LYS A 113 8.08 2.08 8.68
CA LYS A 113 7.06 1.00 8.75
C LYS A 113 7.61 -0.26 9.38
N SER A 114 8.85 -0.63 9.04
CA SER A 114 9.51 -1.79 9.64
C SER A 114 9.74 -1.59 11.14
N GLN A 115 10.03 -0.37 11.56
CA GLN A 115 10.18 0.00 12.97
C GLN A 115 8.84 -0.07 13.71
N MET A 116 7.77 0.54 13.14
CA MET A 116 6.42 0.45 13.69
C MET A 116 5.92 -1.00 13.74
N ALA A 117 6.24 -1.83 12.73
CA ALA A 117 5.89 -3.24 12.73
C ALA A 117 6.58 -4.01 13.86
N ARG A 118 7.84 -3.70 14.19
CA ARG A 118 8.54 -4.28 15.36
C ARG A 118 7.88 -3.88 16.67
N CYS A 119 7.47 -2.62 16.81
CA CYS A 119 6.69 -2.19 17.99
C CYS A 119 5.35 -2.95 18.06
N ALA A 120 4.62 -3.04 16.96
CA ALA A 120 3.35 -3.76 16.89
C ALA A 120 3.50 -5.26 17.20
N PHE A 121 4.58 -5.86 16.75
CA PHE A 121 4.87 -7.29 16.97
C PHE A 121 4.95 -7.66 18.47
N GLN A 122 5.36 -6.75 19.34
CA GLN A 122 5.42 -6.97 20.79
C GLN A 122 4.04 -7.21 21.42
N TYR A 123 2.97 -6.82 20.76
CA TYR A 123 1.59 -7.05 21.20
C TYR A 123 1.01 -8.38 20.71
N VAL A 124 1.67 -9.05 19.78
CA VAL A 124 1.21 -10.33 19.25
C VAL A 124 1.61 -11.46 20.20
N LYS A 125 0.67 -12.36 20.48
CA LYS A 125 0.89 -13.58 21.26
C LYS A 125 0.71 -14.80 20.39
N GLU A 126 1.32 -15.91 20.81
CA GLU A 126 1.11 -17.22 20.18
C GLU A 126 -0.37 -17.59 20.23
N ASN A 127 -0.87 -18.12 19.12
CA ASN A 127 -2.25 -18.53 18.89
C ASN A 127 -3.27 -17.39 18.79
N ASP A 128 -2.83 -16.12 18.76
CA ASP A 128 -3.75 -15.01 18.51
C ASP A 128 -4.44 -15.14 17.14
N VAL A 129 -5.68 -14.71 17.08
CA VAL A 129 -6.41 -14.41 15.84
C VAL A 129 -6.23 -12.93 15.54
N LEU A 130 -5.59 -12.63 14.42
CA LEU A 130 -5.21 -11.27 14.04
C LEU A 130 -5.98 -10.82 12.79
N MET A 131 -6.54 -9.63 12.80
CA MET A 131 -6.99 -8.94 11.60
C MET A 131 -5.92 -7.96 11.12
N LEU A 132 -5.46 -8.12 9.89
CA LEU A 132 -4.46 -7.24 9.25
C LEU A 132 -5.05 -6.61 8.01
N ASP A 133 -5.11 -5.27 7.95
CA ASP A 133 -5.62 -4.57 6.79
C ASP A 133 -4.64 -4.59 5.60
N SER A 134 -5.08 -4.08 4.46
CA SER A 134 -4.28 -4.00 3.23
C SER A 134 -3.22 -2.89 3.22
N SER A 135 -2.86 -2.35 4.38
CA SER A 135 -1.82 -1.34 4.48
C SER A 135 -0.42 -1.94 4.29
N THR A 136 0.51 -1.10 3.81
CA THR A 136 1.91 -1.51 3.70
C THR A 136 2.61 -1.61 5.05
N THR A 137 2.07 -1.01 6.11
CA THR A 137 2.58 -1.17 7.48
C THR A 137 2.17 -2.52 8.06
N CYS A 138 0.92 -2.95 7.86
CA CYS A 138 0.48 -4.30 8.24
C CYS A 138 1.18 -5.40 7.42
N LEU A 139 1.57 -5.12 6.17
CA LEU A 139 2.40 -6.03 5.38
C LEU A 139 3.78 -6.23 6.02
N GLU A 140 4.40 -5.20 6.61
CA GLU A 140 5.68 -5.35 7.34
C GLU A 140 5.48 -6.15 8.64
N LEU A 141 4.36 -5.98 9.35
CA LEU A 141 4.04 -6.82 10.50
C LEU A 141 3.85 -8.30 10.08
N ALA A 142 3.11 -8.54 8.99
CA ALA A 142 2.94 -9.89 8.46
C ALA A 142 4.29 -10.52 8.06
N ARG A 143 5.23 -9.71 7.55
CA ARG A 143 6.59 -10.17 7.22
C ARG A 143 7.33 -10.68 8.46
N LEU A 144 7.27 -9.94 9.56
CA LEU A 144 7.86 -10.34 10.84
C LEU A 144 7.24 -11.65 11.38
N LEU A 145 5.89 -11.76 11.32
CA LEU A 145 5.20 -12.99 11.73
C LEU A 145 5.68 -14.22 10.94
N VAL A 146 5.90 -14.07 9.63
CA VAL A 146 6.42 -15.15 8.77
C VAL A 146 7.90 -15.46 9.08
N GLU A 147 8.74 -14.43 9.25
CA GLU A 147 10.18 -14.56 9.52
C GLU A 147 10.44 -15.22 10.87
N GLU A 148 9.70 -14.84 11.91
CA GLU A 148 9.79 -15.38 13.27
C GLU A 148 9.00 -16.70 13.43
N LYS A 149 8.33 -17.18 12.38
CA LYS A 149 7.52 -18.41 12.37
C LYS A 149 6.46 -18.47 13.47
N TYR A 150 5.83 -17.33 13.71
CA TYR A 150 4.81 -17.20 14.74
C TYR A 150 3.57 -18.03 14.40
N ASN A 151 3.04 -18.75 15.41
CA ASN A 151 1.84 -19.55 15.24
C ASN A 151 0.60 -18.69 15.54
N VAL A 152 -0.05 -18.17 14.51
CA VAL A 152 -1.20 -17.28 14.60
C VAL A 152 -2.19 -17.55 13.46
N THR A 153 -3.43 -17.11 13.64
CA THR A 153 -4.40 -17.00 12.53
C THR A 153 -4.41 -15.57 12.03
N VAL A 154 -4.19 -15.37 10.74
CA VAL A 154 -4.24 -14.05 10.10
C VAL A 154 -5.46 -13.97 9.19
N ILE A 155 -6.35 -13.03 9.47
CA ILE A 155 -7.53 -12.68 8.66
C ILE A 155 -7.20 -11.38 7.94
N THR A 156 -7.22 -11.38 6.61
CA THR A 156 -6.83 -10.20 5.83
C THR A 156 -7.60 -10.05 4.53
N ASN A 157 -7.78 -8.81 4.09
CA ASN A 157 -8.23 -8.45 2.75
C ASN A 157 -7.09 -8.07 1.80
N SER A 158 -5.83 -8.28 2.20
CA SER A 158 -4.64 -7.90 1.46
C SER A 158 -4.15 -9.04 0.57
N LEU A 159 -4.16 -8.86 -0.75
CA LEU A 159 -3.53 -9.82 -1.67
C LEU A 159 -2.03 -10.00 -1.35
N LEU A 160 -1.33 -8.93 -0.99
CA LEU A 160 0.11 -8.98 -0.72
C LEU A 160 0.46 -9.78 0.55
N ILE A 161 -0.39 -9.73 1.58
CA ILE A 161 -0.22 -10.56 2.77
C ILE A 161 -0.52 -12.03 2.42
N CYS A 162 -1.56 -12.28 1.59
CA CYS A 162 -1.85 -13.62 1.11
C CYS A 162 -0.69 -14.22 0.30
N GLU A 163 -0.12 -13.46 -0.63
CA GLU A 163 1.07 -13.87 -1.39
C GLU A 163 2.25 -14.17 -0.48
N LEU A 164 2.56 -13.28 0.46
CA LEU A 164 3.65 -13.43 1.42
C LEU A 164 3.53 -14.72 2.23
N CYS A 165 2.34 -15.02 2.75
CA CYS A 165 2.12 -16.23 3.54
C CYS A 165 2.12 -17.50 2.68
N SER A 166 1.78 -17.42 1.38
CA SER A 166 1.76 -18.57 0.47
C SER A 166 3.14 -18.95 -0.05
N GLU A 167 4.08 -17.99 -0.18
CA GLU A 167 5.42 -18.23 -0.73
C GLU A 167 6.39 -18.85 0.29
N ARG A 168 6.08 -18.80 1.58
CA ARG A 168 6.98 -19.28 2.65
C ARG A 168 6.29 -20.33 3.51
N LEU A 169 7.06 -21.30 3.95
CA LEU A 169 6.63 -22.22 5.01
C LEU A 169 6.49 -21.42 6.31
N SER A 170 5.28 -21.00 6.61
CA SER A 170 4.93 -20.26 7.82
C SER A 170 3.98 -21.09 8.70
N ASN A 171 3.96 -20.79 9.98
CA ASN A 171 2.99 -21.38 10.93
C ASN A 171 1.68 -20.58 10.95
N ILE A 172 1.46 -19.72 9.98
CA ILE A 172 0.29 -18.84 9.90
C ILE A 172 -0.88 -19.59 9.27
N ASN A 173 -1.99 -19.71 10.01
CA ASN A 173 -3.28 -20.07 9.44
C ASN A 173 -3.90 -18.84 8.77
N LEU A 174 -3.95 -18.84 7.43
CA LEU A 174 -4.35 -17.68 6.65
C LEU A 174 -5.82 -17.75 6.23
N VAL A 175 -6.58 -16.71 6.57
CA VAL A 175 -7.93 -16.47 6.07
C VAL A 175 -7.93 -15.25 5.14
N CYS A 176 -8.12 -15.47 3.84
CA CYS A 176 -8.25 -14.41 2.87
C CYS A 176 -9.74 -14.01 2.71
N LEU A 177 -10.06 -12.76 3.04
CA LEU A 177 -11.37 -12.16 2.85
C LEU A 177 -11.57 -11.83 1.37
N GLY A 178 -12.08 -12.72 0.57
CA GLY A 178 -12.36 -12.48 -0.87
C GLY A 178 -13.17 -11.20 -1.14
N GLY A 179 -13.72 -11.06 -2.33
CA GLY A 179 -14.57 -9.93 -2.74
C GLY A 179 -14.10 -9.25 -4.01
N THR A 180 -14.43 -7.96 -4.20
CA THR A 180 -14.03 -7.18 -5.37
C THR A 180 -12.59 -6.74 -5.25
N PHE A 181 -11.73 -7.18 -6.18
CA PHE A 181 -10.32 -6.82 -6.17
C PHE A 181 -10.09 -5.38 -6.62
N ARG A 182 -9.38 -4.61 -5.79
CA ARG A 182 -8.89 -3.26 -6.11
C ARG A 182 -7.41 -3.31 -6.44
N ARG A 183 -7.11 -3.17 -7.75
CA ARG A 183 -5.73 -3.19 -8.25
C ARG A 183 -4.84 -2.11 -7.61
N ARG A 184 -5.40 -0.93 -7.35
CA ARG A 184 -4.67 0.25 -6.82
C ARG A 184 -4.12 0.01 -5.41
N THR A 185 -4.87 -0.69 -4.58
CA THR A 185 -4.53 -1.00 -3.19
C THR A 185 -4.07 -2.43 -2.98
N SER A 186 -4.16 -3.29 -4.01
CA SER A 186 -3.90 -4.73 -3.94
C SER A 186 -4.72 -5.39 -2.83
N SER A 187 -6.00 -5.04 -2.76
CA SER A 187 -6.92 -5.46 -1.70
C SER A 187 -8.24 -5.98 -2.25
N PHE A 188 -8.91 -6.78 -1.45
CA PHE A 188 -10.31 -7.18 -1.67
C PHE A 188 -11.21 -6.28 -0.85
N THR A 189 -12.33 -5.82 -1.45
CA THR A 189 -13.29 -4.91 -0.81
C THR A 189 -14.72 -5.18 -1.29
N GLY A 190 -15.69 -4.47 -0.73
CA GLY A 190 -17.09 -4.55 -1.10
C GLY A 190 -17.90 -5.47 -0.18
N TYR A 191 -19.19 -5.66 -0.52
CA TYR A 191 -20.16 -6.35 0.31
C TYR A 191 -19.69 -7.75 0.75
N HIS A 192 -19.21 -8.57 -0.18
CA HIS A 192 -18.76 -9.93 0.16
C HIS A 192 -17.58 -9.93 1.15
N THR A 193 -16.66 -8.96 1.04
CA THR A 193 -15.55 -8.84 1.98
C THR A 193 -16.05 -8.52 3.39
N THR A 194 -16.94 -7.55 3.52
CA THR A 194 -17.50 -7.15 4.82
C THR A 194 -18.45 -8.19 5.41
N ASP A 195 -19.19 -8.89 4.57
CA ASP A 195 -20.08 -9.97 4.97
C ASP A 195 -19.31 -11.16 5.55
N ILE A 196 -18.25 -11.60 4.88
CA ILE A 196 -17.35 -12.66 5.39
C ILE A 196 -16.68 -12.21 6.68
N LEU A 197 -16.17 -10.98 6.72
CA LEU A 197 -15.49 -10.40 7.89
C LEU A 197 -16.40 -10.42 9.14
N ALA A 198 -17.69 -10.13 8.99
CA ALA A 198 -18.65 -10.10 10.09
C ALA A 198 -18.84 -11.47 10.80
N GLY A 199 -18.46 -12.56 10.15
CA GLY A 199 -18.47 -13.90 10.73
C GLY A 199 -17.26 -14.22 11.62
N TYR A 200 -16.29 -13.33 11.74
CA TYR A 200 -15.09 -13.54 12.53
C TYR A 200 -15.01 -12.59 13.73
N HIS A 201 -14.33 -13.04 14.78
CA HIS A 201 -13.92 -12.21 15.90
C HIS A 201 -12.43 -12.45 16.15
N ALA A 202 -11.64 -11.38 16.26
CA ALA A 202 -10.19 -11.45 16.43
C ALA A 202 -9.78 -11.00 17.84
N ASP A 203 -8.64 -11.53 18.31
CA ASP A 203 -8.01 -11.00 19.52
C ASP A 203 -7.49 -9.59 19.27
N LYS A 204 -6.92 -9.35 18.08
CA LYS A 204 -6.39 -8.03 17.72
C LYS A 204 -6.65 -7.66 16.26
N ALA A 205 -6.94 -6.38 16.05
CA ALA A 205 -6.91 -5.78 14.73
C ALA A 205 -5.76 -4.77 14.65
N PHE A 206 -4.89 -4.96 13.67
CA PHE A 206 -3.91 -3.98 13.27
C PHE A 206 -4.35 -3.37 11.95
N ILE A 207 -4.57 -2.08 11.94
CA ILE A 207 -4.94 -1.35 10.73
C ILE A 207 -4.09 -0.10 10.54
N SER A 208 -4.15 0.46 9.36
CA SER A 208 -3.65 1.79 9.06
C SER A 208 -4.63 2.52 8.15
N CYS A 209 -4.77 3.83 8.30
CA CYS A 209 -5.63 4.62 7.43
C CYS A 209 -4.87 5.78 6.78
N PRO A 210 -5.39 6.39 5.72
CA PRO A 210 -4.75 7.53 5.06
C PRO A 210 -4.59 8.76 5.96
N LYS A 211 -5.62 9.08 6.77
CA LYS A 211 -5.61 10.27 7.63
C LYS A 211 -6.36 10.06 8.93
N ILE A 212 -5.89 10.77 9.97
CA ILE A 212 -6.52 10.80 11.28
C ILE A 212 -6.45 12.21 11.86
N THR A 213 -7.51 12.66 12.55
CA THR A 213 -7.54 13.92 13.30
C THR A 213 -8.13 13.71 14.69
N PRO A 214 -7.80 14.59 15.65
CA PRO A 214 -8.40 14.57 16.99
C PRO A 214 -9.92 14.74 16.98
N GLU A 215 -10.46 15.53 16.06
CA GLU A 215 -11.87 15.92 16.01
C GLU A 215 -12.74 14.93 15.26
N GLN A 216 -12.24 14.41 14.12
CA GLN A 216 -13.04 13.59 13.21
C GLN A 216 -12.66 12.10 13.24
N GLY A 217 -11.56 11.77 13.93
CA GLY A 217 -11.07 10.39 13.97
C GLY A 217 -10.44 9.94 12.65
N MET A 218 -10.67 8.68 12.30
CA MET A 218 -10.05 7.99 11.16
C MET A 218 -10.80 8.23 9.86
N SER A 219 -10.06 8.46 8.78
CA SER A 219 -10.64 8.70 7.46
C SER A 219 -9.88 8.03 6.31
N ASP A 220 -10.59 7.77 5.23
CA ASP A 220 -10.10 7.09 4.03
C ASP A 220 -10.48 7.85 2.76
N ASN A 221 -9.78 7.55 1.65
CA ASN A 221 -10.10 8.08 0.33
C ASN A 221 -11.16 7.26 -0.42
N HIS A 222 -11.51 6.08 0.08
CA HIS A 222 -12.41 5.15 -0.60
C HIS A 222 -13.34 4.43 0.37
N LEU A 223 -14.65 4.55 0.11
CA LEU A 223 -15.70 4.04 0.99
C LEU A 223 -15.57 2.54 1.31
N ASN A 224 -15.31 1.70 0.32
CA ASN A 224 -15.23 0.25 0.56
C ASN A 224 -13.99 -0.16 1.36
N GLU A 225 -12.86 0.58 1.26
CA GLU A 225 -11.71 0.37 2.13
C GLU A 225 -12.04 0.80 3.58
N ALA A 226 -12.68 1.95 3.72
CA ALA A 226 -13.16 2.46 5.00
C ALA A 226 -14.05 1.43 5.71
N LYS A 227 -15.02 0.83 4.98
CA LYS A 227 -15.94 -0.18 5.51
C LYS A 227 -15.24 -1.47 5.96
N VAL A 228 -14.21 -1.91 5.26
CA VAL A 228 -13.42 -3.08 5.71
C VAL A 228 -12.67 -2.77 7.00
N ARG A 229 -12.01 -1.60 7.09
CA ARG A 229 -11.30 -1.17 8.31
C ARG A 229 -12.23 -0.99 9.50
N GLU A 230 -13.37 -0.33 9.28
CA GLU A 230 -14.43 -0.21 10.29
C GLU A 230 -14.85 -1.59 10.81
N GLY A 231 -15.11 -2.54 9.89
CA GLY A 231 -15.46 -3.91 10.24
C GLY A 231 -14.39 -4.62 11.06
N MET A 232 -13.10 -4.47 10.69
CA MET A 232 -11.99 -5.05 11.45
C MET A 232 -11.93 -4.52 12.89
N LEU A 233 -12.14 -3.20 13.07
CA LEU A 233 -12.16 -2.59 14.40
C LEU A 233 -13.36 -3.05 15.23
N LEU A 234 -14.53 -3.20 14.62
CA LEU A 234 -15.75 -3.63 15.32
C LEU A 234 -15.72 -5.10 15.74
N HIS A 235 -14.92 -5.92 15.07
CA HIS A 235 -14.84 -7.36 15.30
C HIS A 235 -13.52 -7.81 15.94
N ALA A 236 -12.82 -6.91 16.64
CA ALA A 236 -11.60 -7.22 17.38
C ALA A 236 -11.69 -6.77 18.84
N GLN A 237 -11.05 -7.54 19.72
CA GLN A 237 -10.99 -7.24 21.14
C GLN A 237 -10.03 -6.08 21.45
N GLU A 238 -8.83 -6.09 20.87
CA GLU A 238 -7.86 -5.00 20.96
C GLU A 238 -7.62 -4.39 19.57
N ARG A 239 -7.67 -3.07 19.46
CA ARG A 239 -7.69 -2.32 18.21
C ARG A 239 -6.50 -1.38 18.14
N ILE A 240 -5.54 -1.71 17.29
CA ILE A 240 -4.23 -1.06 17.20
C ILE A 240 -4.09 -0.38 15.83
N LEU A 241 -3.86 0.93 15.85
CA LEU A 241 -3.70 1.75 14.66
C LEU A 241 -2.22 2.07 14.43
N LEU A 242 -1.70 1.71 13.25
CA LEU A 242 -0.31 1.95 12.84
C LEU A 242 -0.24 3.17 11.93
N MET A 243 0.33 4.28 12.42
CA MET A 243 0.28 5.58 11.74
C MET A 243 1.65 6.26 11.71
N ASP A 244 2.25 6.40 10.54
CA ASP A 244 3.42 7.27 10.40
C ASP A 244 3.02 8.76 10.52
N HIS A 245 3.99 9.61 10.89
CA HIS A 245 3.78 11.05 11.16
C HIS A 245 3.07 11.81 10.02
N THR A 246 3.17 11.34 8.77
CA THR A 246 2.55 12.04 7.63
C THR A 246 1.03 11.87 7.55
N LYS A 247 0.48 10.98 8.34
CA LYS A 247 -0.96 10.66 8.34
C LYS A 247 -1.78 11.49 9.32
N PHE A 248 -1.12 12.20 10.21
CA PHE A 248 -1.76 13.15 11.12
C PHE A 248 -1.99 14.47 10.38
N GLY A 249 -3.26 14.88 10.22
CA GLY A 249 -3.61 16.10 9.48
C GLY A 249 -5.00 16.02 8.85
N PRO A 250 -5.34 16.95 7.95
CA PRO A 250 -6.70 17.08 7.43
C PRO A 250 -7.31 15.76 6.95
N SER A 251 -8.57 15.53 7.29
CA SER A 251 -9.30 14.30 6.99
C SER A 251 -9.37 14.00 5.49
N ALA A 252 -9.38 12.72 5.14
CA ALA A 252 -9.71 12.24 3.81
C ALA A 252 -11.25 12.32 3.57
N ASN A 253 -11.70 11.86 2.40
CA ASN A 253 -13.09 12.09 1.95
C ASN A 253 -14.15 11.30 2.75
N VAL A 254 -13.78 10.18 3.38
CA VAL A 254 -14.70 9.27 4.07
C VAL A 254 -14.24 9.09 5.52
N ILE A 255 -15.01 9.57 6.47
CA ILE A 255 -14.80 9.31 7.90
C ILE A 255 -15.44 7.95 8.19
N PHE A 256 -14.73 7.04 8.88
CA PHE A 256 -15.20 5.69 9.14
C PHE A 256 -15.12 5.25 10.61
N GLY A 257 -14.51 6.03 11.48
CA GLY A 257 -14.46 5.70 12.89
C GLY A 257 -13.94 6.83 13.75
N SER A 258 -14.56 6.99 14.92
CA SER A 258 -14.07 7.89 15.99
C SER A 258 -12.85 7.29 16.69
N LEU A 259 -12.15 8.11 17.48
CA LEU A 259 -10.99 7.68 18.25
C LEU A 259 -11.36 6.71 19.39
N ASP A 260 -12.63 6.66 19.79
CA ASP A 260 -13.13 5.71 20.80
C ASP A 260 -13.14 4.26 20.28
N LEU A 261 -13.04 4.06 18.96
CA LEU A 261 -12.94 2.72 18.35
C LEU A 261 -11.52 2.14 18.38
N ILE A 262 -10.53 2.83 18.91
CA ILE A 262 -9.15 2.35 18.95
C ILE A 262 -8.60 2.41 20.37
N ASP A 263 -7.82 1.40 20.74
CA ASP A 263 -7.23 1.28 22.07
C ASP A 263 -5.81 1.84 22.08
N ARG A 264 -5.10 1.74 20.92
CA ARG A 264 -3.70 2.14 20.80
C ARG A 264 -3.38 2.73 19.43
N ILE A 265 -2.54 3.76 19.41
CA ILE A 265 -1.82 4.25 18.22
C ILE A 265 -0.34 3.95 18.42
N ILE A 266 0.28 3.35 17.40
CA ILE A 266 1.73 3.19 17.27
C ILE A 266 2.20 4.14 16.17
N THR A 267 3.13 5.04 16.48
CA THR A 267 3.64 6.06 15.56
C THR A 267 5.14 6.28 15.70
N ASP A 268 5.77 6.87 14.69
CA ASP A 268 7.21 7.10 14.61
C ASP A 268 7.69 8.43 15.21
N GLN A 269 6.77 9.37 15.46
CA GLN A 269 7.14 10.69 15.99
C GLN A 269 6.16 11.16 17.05
N PRO A 270 6.62 11.97 18.03
CA PRO A 270 5.76 12.60 19.02
C PRO A 270 4.67 13.44 18.36
N LEU A 271 3.47 13.36 18.93
CA LEU A 271 2.32 14.14 18.49
C LEU A 271 2.21 15.44 19.31
N ASP A 272 1.49 16.41 18.78
CA ASP A 272 1.28 17.70 19.42
C ASP A 272 0.34 17.63 20.65
N GLY A 273 0.20 18.74 21.37
CA GLY A 273 -0.58 18.82 22.60
C GLY A 273 -2.09 18.54 22.43
N HIS A 274 -2.65 18.63 21.22
CA HIS A 274 -4.06 18.28 20.97
C HIS A 274 -4.32 16.81 21.24
N TRP A 275 -3.35 15.93 20.94
CA TRP A 275 -3.45 14.49 21.19
C TRP A 275 -3.39 14.13 22.68
N THR A 276 -2.74 14.95 23.52
CA THR A 276 -2.75 14.77 24.97
C THR A 276 -4.18 14.92 25.54
N ALA A 277 -4.95 15.87 25.03
CA ALA A 277 -6.35 16.04 25.40
C ALA A 277 -7.22 14.84 24.97
N VAL A 278 -6.95 14.28 23.79
CA VAL A 278 -7.62 13.05 23.30
C VAL A 278 -7.32 11.87 24.23
N GLN A 279 -6.06 11.62 24.56
CA GLN A 279 -5.66 10.56 25.49
C GLN A 279 -6.38 10.64 26.82
N SER A 280 -6.45 11.84 27.40
CA SER A 280 -7.13 12.07 28.68
C SER A 280 -8.65 11.80 28.62
N ARG A 281 -9.27 12.06 27.47
CA ARG A 281 -10.72 11.88 27.27
C ARG A 281 -11.10 10.44 26.95
N THR A 282 -10.32 9.76 26.11
CA THR A 282 -10.70 8.44 25.53
C THR A 282 -9.98 7.26 26.19
N GLY A 283 -8.91 7.50 26.95
CA GLY A 283 -8.01 6.43 27.43
C GLY A 283 -7.08 5.87 26.37
N LEU A 284 -7.08 6.45 25.17
CA LEU A 284 -6.24 6.03 24.04
C LEU A 284 -4.76 5.99 24.41
N GLN A 285 -4.11 4.87 24.20
CA GLN A 285 -2.67 4.74 24.38
C GLN A 285 -1.94 5.22 23.11
N ILE A 286 -0.90 6.03 23.26
CA ILE A 286 -0.04 6.44 22.13
C ILE A 286 1.38 5.99 22.44
N GLU A 287 1.94 5.18 21.56
CA GLU A 287 3.28 4.63 21.66
C GLU A 287 4.16 5.18 20.53
N TYR A 288 5.35 5.60 20.89
CA TYR A 288 6.35 6.11 19.96
C TYR A 288 7.45 5.08 19.74
N CYS A 289 7.61 4.67 18.47
CA CYS A 289 8.69 3.78 18.09
C CYS A 289 10.01 4.57 17.97
N SER A 290 10.99 4.19 18.74
CA SER A 290 12.35 4.76 18.72
C SER A 290 13.32 3.87 17.95
#